data_1f680bec8e387e824c1cc61e0de677a7
#
_entry.id   1f680bec8e387e824c1cc61e0de677a7
#
_cell.length_a   1.000
_cell.length_b   1.000
_cell.length_c   1.000
_cell.angle_alpha   90.00
_cell.angle_beta   90.00
_cell.angle_gamma   90.00
#
_symmetry.space_group_name_H-M   'P 1'
#
loop_
_entity.id
_entity.type
_entity.pdbx_description
1 polymer ?
#
loop_
_entity_poly.entity_id
_entity_poly.type
_entity_poly.pdbx_seq_one_letter_code
_entity_poly.pdbx_strand_id
1 'polypeptide(L)'
;MTKVIFFGNGLLAEKALAVLERECQVIFHARTREDLARAVELKRENPAAIGVLASFGVLIPSSVLEVFEPEGILNIHPSLLPEYRGASPIESAILDGATEFSVSVMKLTKAMDAGPVYFQTTLTGAEIVQATGSELISGLVPEKSTVYTALAETGAEWVVQHLGDLPEPKPQDETRATFCGKLDKTMSLLAPETDTAEQTLRKIVAFAGFPKAKYAFFGVSCIVLEAHIAKVGETAVLFLSCADGQNLAIDRLQPEGRKAMDAKSFVNGYGK
;
A
#
# COMPACT_ATOMS: atom_id res chain seq x y z
N MET A 1 -25.78 -12.54 -9.75
CA MET A 1 -24.53 -11.90 -9.32
C MET A 1 -24.83 -10.49 -8.86
N THR A 2 -24.34 -10.10 -7.69
CA THR A 2 -24.48 -8.74 -7.17
C THR A 2 -23.74 -7.76 -8.08
N LYS A 3 -24.40 -6.63 -8.42
CA LYS A 3 -23.78 -5.58 -9.22
C LYS A 3 -22.90 -4.68 -8.33
N VAL A 4 -21.71 -4.37 -8.81
CA VAL A 4 -20.75 -3.52 -8.11
C VAL A 4 -20.35 -2.35 -9.00
N ILE A 5 -20.28 -1.15 -8.41
CA ILE A 5 -19.62 0.03 -8.97
C ILE A 5 -18.32 0.21 -8.16
N PHE A 6 -17.19 0.01 -8.82
CA PHE A 6 -15.88 0.03 -8.19
C PHE A 6 -15.18 1.37 -8.41
N PHE A 7 -14.50 1.87 -7.37
CA PHE A 7 -13.73 3.11 -7.38
C PHE A 7 -12.29 2.81 -6.97
N GLY A 8 -11.32 3.09 -7.82
CA GLY A 8 -9.94 2.82 -7.41
C GLY A 8 -8.88 2.95 -8.48
N ASN A 9 -7.64 3.10 -8.02
CA ASN A 9 -6.42 3.16 -8.84
C ASN A 9 -5.25 2.50 -8.12
N GLY A 10 -4.29 2.01 -8.91
CA GLY A 10 -3.06 1.42 -8.42
C GLY A 10 -3.24 0.01 -7.86
N LEU A 11 -2.18 -0.52 -7.27
CA LEU A 11 -2.05 -1.95 -6.97
C LEU A 11 -3.13 -2.49 -6.04
N LEU A 12 -3.47 -1.76 -4.95
CA LEU A 12 -4.55 -2.18 -4.05
C LEU A 12 -5.87 -2.33 -4.80
N ALA A 13 -6.20 -1.34 -5.64
CA ALA A 13 -7.42 -1.36 -6.44
C ALA A 13 -7.42 -2.49 -7.46
N GLU A 14 -6.32 -2.71 -8.17
CA GLU A 14 -6.19 -3.77 -9.17
C GLU A 14 -6.40 -5.16 -8.56
N LYS A 15 -5.83 -5.40 -7.38
CA LYS A 15 -5.96 -6.69 -6.68
C LYS A 15 -7.36 -6.89 -6.10
N ALA A 16 -7.94 -5.86 -5.48
CA ALA A 16 -9.33 -5.91 -4.99
C ALA A 16 -10.33 -6.12 -6.14
N LEU A 17 -10.16 -5.39 -7.25
CA LEU A 17 -11.01 -5.52 -8.44
C LEU A 17 -10.98 -6.94 -9.00
N ALA A 18 -9.79 -7.56 -9.11
CA ALA A 18 -9.64 -8.91 -9.61
C ALA A 18 -10.42 -9.95 -8.79
N VAL A 19 -10.54 -9.76 -7.47
CA VAL A 19 -11.41 -10.60 -6.61
C VAL A 19 -12.88 -10.35 -6.90
N LEU A 20 -13.27 -9.06 -6.97
CA LEU A 20 -14.68 -8.69 -7.23
C LEU A 20 -15.17 -9.18 -8.60
N GLU A 21 -14.34 -9.10 -9.65
CA GLU A 21 -14.71 -9.54 -11.01
C GLU A 21 -14.94 -11.06 -11.12
N ARG A 22 -14.36 -11.86 -10.23
CA ARG A 22 -14.60 -13.32 -10.20
C ARG A 22 -15.97 -13.68 -9.62
N GLU A 23 -16.45 -12.91 -8.65
CA GLU A 23 -17.61 -13.28 -7.82
C GLU A 23 -18.81 -12.35 -8.01
N CYS A 24 -18.60 -11.17 -8.58
CA CYS A 24 -19.61 -10.13 -8.77
C CYS A 24 -19.69 -9.68 -10.22
N GLN A 25 -20.76 -8.94 -10.55
CA GLN A 25 -20.83 -8.21 -11.80
C GLN A 25 -20.35 -6.78 -11.58
N VAL A 26 -19.08 -6.49 -11.87
CA VAL A 26 -18.58 -5.11 -11.86
C VAL A 26 -19.12 -4.40 -13.09
N ILE A 27 -20.12 -3.51 -12.90
CA ILE A 27 -20.79 -2.81 -13.99
C ILE A 27 -20.08 -1.50 -14.39
N PHE A 28 -19.19 -1.00 -13.53
CA PHE A 28 -18.39 0.19 -13.81
C PHE A 28 -17.16 0.26 -12.90
N HIS A 29 -16.04 0.72 -13.45
CA HIS A 29 -14.82 1.03 -12.72
C HIS A 29 -14.47 2.52 -12.89
N ALA A 30 -14.74 3.31 -11.86
CA ALA A 30 -14.37 4.71 -11.76
C ALA A 30 -12.90 4.85 -11.37
N ARG A 31 -12.11 5.56 -12.15
CA ARG A 31 -10.67 5.78 -11.95
C ARG A 31 -10.30 7.23 -11.71
N THR A 32 -11.18 8.14 -12.15
CA THR A 32 -10.93 9.58 -12.12
C THR A 32 -12.11 10.32 -11.49
N ARG A 33 -11.92 11.61 -11.26
CA ARG A 33 -13.00 12.47 -10.73
C ARG A 33 -14.16 12.62 -11.73
N GLU A 34 -13.85 12.60 -13.01
CA GLU A 34 -14.81 12.73 -14.10
C GLU A 34 -15.76 11.52 -14.15
N ASP A 35 -15.28 10.34 -13.75
CA ASP A 35 -16.05 9.10 -13.70
C ASP A 35 -17.19 9.12 -12.65
N LEU A 36 -17.12 10.02 -11.65
CA LEU A 36 -18.12 10.10 -10.58
C LEU A 36 -19.53 10.38 -11.10
N ALA A 37 -19.66 11.20 -12.15
CA ALA A 37 -20.95 11.50 -12.75
C ALA A 37 -21.58 10.21 -13.32
N ARG A 38 -20.81 9.43 -14.06
CA ARG A 38 -21.29 8.17 -14.64
C ARG A 38 -21.58 7.11 -13.56
N ALA A 39 -20.78 7.05 -12.50
CA ALA A 39 -21.05 6.17 -11.36
C ALA A 39 -22.41 6.48 -10.71
N VAL A 40 -22.74 7.77 -10.52
CA VAL A 40 -24.03 8.22 -9.99
C VAL A 40 -25.19 7.82 -10.91
N GLU A 41 -25.07 8.02 -12.22
CA GLU A 41 -26.08 7.61 -13.19
C GLU A 41 -26.33 6.09 -13.10
N LEU A 42 -25.27 5.29 -13.14
CA LEU A 42 -25.36 3.84 -13.08
C LEU A 42 -25.95 3.34 -11.76
N LYS A 43 -25.65 3.98 -10.62
CA LYS A 43 -26.28 3.65 -9.34
C LYS A 43 -27.80 3.94 -9.37
N ARG A 44 -28.22 5.04 -9.98
CA ARG A 44 -29.65 5.37 -10.16
C ARG A 44 -30.36 4.38 -11.08
N GLU A 45 -29.71 3.97 -12.18
CA GLU A 45 -30.21 2.94 -13.10
C GLU A 45 -30.23 1.54 -12.44
N ASN A 46 -29.36 1.29 -11.48
CA ASN A 46 -29.19 0.03 -10.76
C ASN A 46 -29.20 0.28 -9.23
N PRO A 47 -30.37 0.54 -8.61
CA PRO A 47 -30.44 0.91 -7.20
C PRO A 47 -29.84 -0.11 -6.24
N ALA A 48 -29.89 -1.40 -6.61
CA ALA A 48 -29.30 -2.49 -5.82
C ALA A 48 -27.76 -2.65 -6.01
N ALA A 49 -27.13 -1.87 -6.88
CA ALA A 49 -25.68 -1.95 -7.05
C ALA A 49 -24.96 -1.37 -5.83
N ILE A 50 -23.90 -2.02 -5.37
CA ILE A 50 -23.11 -1.62 -4.20
C ILE A 50 -21.84 -0.89 -4.66
N GLY A 51 -21.51 0.21 -3.98
CA GLY A 51 -20.26 0.92 -4.18
C GLY A 51 -19.13 0.24 -3.40
N VAL A 52 -18.00 -0.04 -4.06
CA VAL A 52 -16.77 -0.53 -3.40
C VAL A 52 -15.60 0.35 -3.82
N LEU A 53 -14.79 0.76 -2.87
CA LEU A 53 -13.64 1.63 -3.08
C LEU A 53 -12.36 1.00 -2.54
N ALA A 54 -11.28 1.11 -3.30
CA ALA A 54 -9.92 0.81 -2.84
C ALA A 54 -8.94 1.79 -3.49
N SER A 55 -8.24 2.60 -2.68
CA SER A 55 -7.17 3.50 -3.17
C SER A 55 -7.59 4.40 -4.35
N PHE A 56 -8.72 5.12 -4.23
CA PHE A 56 -9.23 5.97 -5.32
C PHE A 56 -8.45 7.28 -5.50
N GLY A 57 -7.92 7.83 -4.40
CA GLY A 57 -7.09 9.04 -4.44
C GLY A 57 -7.84 10.35 -4.75
N VAL A 58 -9.16 10.29 -4.93
CA VAL A 58 -10.04 11.42 -5.20
C VAL A 58 -11.07 11.55 -4.08
N LEU A 59 -11.26 12.78 -3.58
CA LEU A 59 -12.32 13.05 -2.60
C LEU A 59 -13.69 12.87 -3.26
N ILE A 60 -14.51 11.99 -2.68
CA ILE A 60 -15.90 11.77 -3.13
C ILE A 60 -16.81 12.80 -2.46
N PRO A 61 -17.53 13.65 -3.26
CA PRO A 61 -18.44 14.65 -2.71
C PRO A 61 -19.62 14.02 -1.96
N SER A 62 -20.17 14.72 -0.95
CA SER A 62 -21.36 14.27 -0.20
C SER A 62 -22.56 13.95 -1.11
N SER A 63 -22.76 14.73 -2.18
CA SER A 63 -23.82 14.47 -3.16
C SER A 63 -23.68 13.15 -3.92
N VAL A 64 -22.47 12.59 -4.00
CA VAL A 64 -22.23 11.26 -4.55
C VAL A 64 -22.48 10.21 -3.47
N LEU A 65 -21.97 10.42 -2.22
CA LEU A 65 -22.17 9.50 -1.11
C LEU A 65 -23.66 9.25 -0.84
N GLU A 66 -24.48 10.31 -0.84
CA GLU A 66 -25.94 10.26 -0.63
C GLU A 66 -26.67 9.35 -1.63
N VAL A 67 -26.18 9.25 -2.86
CA VAL A 67 -26.79 8.37 -3.90
C VAL A 67 -26.57 6.89 -3.58
N PHE A 68 -25.54 6.56 -2.81
CA PHE A 68 -25.22 5.17 -2.42
C PHE A 68 -25.84 4.75 -1.09
N GLU A 69 -26.55 5.64 -0.37
CA GLU A 69 -27.28 5.26 0.85
C GLU A 69 -28.46 4.31 0.53
N PRO A 70 -28.86 3.42 1.49
CA PRO A 70 -28.37 3.33 2.88
C PRO A 70 -27.07 2.52 3.05
N GLU A 71 -26.67 1.66 2.10
CA GLU A 71 -25.48 0.80 2.21
C GLU A 71 -24.18 1.61 2.21
N GLY A 72 -24.17 2.74 1.49
CA GLY A 72 -23.02 3.59 1.28
C GLY A 72 -22.03 2.99 0.28
N ILE A 73 -20.81 3.49 0.32
CA ILE A 73 -19.66 2.93 -0.42
C ILE A 73 -18.77 2.23 0.59
N LEU A 74 -18.48 0.95 0.37
CA LEU A 74 -17.55 0.17 1.18
C LEU A 74 -16.11 0.50 0.79
N ASN A 75 -15.31 1.00 1.72
CA ASN A 75 -13.90 1.31 1.48
C ASN A 75 -13.00 0.24 2.10
N ILE A 76 -12.18 -0.39 1.24
CA ILE A 76 -11.11 -1.31 1.64
C ILE A 76 -9.90 -0.45 1.99
N HIS A 77 -9.65 -0.22 3.28
CA HIS A 77 -8.58 0.62 3.78
C HIS A 77 -7.47 -0.23 4.39
N PRO A 78 -6.21 -0.12 3.92
CA PRO A 78 -5.15 -1.03 4.33
C PRO A 78 -4.47 -0.58 5.64
N SER A 79 -5.25 -0.48 6.72
CA SER A 79 -4.79 -0.29 8.10
C SER A 79 -5.80 -0.80 9.11
N LEU A 80 -5.40 -0.92 10.38
CA LEU A 80 -6.27 -1.18 11.52
C LEU A 80 -6.90 0.14 12.00
N LEU A 81 -7.97 0.58 11.34
CA LEU A 81 -8.65 1.82 11.73
C LEU A 81 -9.07 1.81 13.21
N PRO A 82 -8.89 2.91 13.92
CA PRO A 82 -8.61 4.28 13.46
C PRO A 82 -7.13 4.62 13.28
N GLU A 83 -6.24 3.66 13.33
CA GLU A 83 -4.81 3.89 13.13
C GLU A 83 -4.48 4.04 11.63
N TYR A 84 -3.50 4.92 11.31
CA TYR A 84 -3.05 5.22 9.94
C TYR A 84 -4.18 5.65 8.99
N ARG A 85 -5.11 6.52 9.43
CA ARG A 85 -6.03 7.20 8.50
C ARG A 85 -5.23 8.03 7.50
N GLY A 86 -5.59 8.00 6.22
CA GLY A 86 -4.96 8.84 5.19
C GLY A 86 -4.38 8.12 4.01
N ALA A 87 -3.38 8.74 3.37
CA ALA A 87 -3.02 8.40 1.99
C ALA A 87 -1.98 7.28 1.82
N SER A 88 -1.18 6.97 2.86
CA SER A 88 -0.03 6.05 2.74
C SER A 88 0.09 5.12 3.97
N PRO A 89 -0.98 4.38 4.33
CA PRO A 89 -0.98 3.57 5.56
C PRO A 89 0.06 2.45 5.53
N ILE A 90 0.21 1.72 4.43
CA ILE A 90 1.18 0.62 4.30
C ILE A 90 2.62 1.14 4.41
N GLU A 91 2.93 2.21 3.66
CA GLU A 91 4.26 2.81 3.70
C GLU A 91 4.60 3.33 5.10
N SER A 92 3.65 3.96 5.77
CA SER A 92 3.84 4.46 7.14
C SER A 92 4.07 3.30 8.11
N ALA A 93 3.28 2.23 8.03
CA ALA A 93 3.48 1.05 8.87
C ALA A 93 4.88 0.41 8.64
N ILE A 94 5.33 0.30 7.38
CA ILE A 94 6.68 -0.20 7.08
C ILE A 94 7.75 0.69 7.69
N LEU A 95 7.63 2.01 7.57
CA LEU A 95 8.59 2.98 8.12
C LEU A 95 8.62 2.94 9.65
N ASP A 96 7.48 2.75 10.29
CA ASP A 96 7.34 2.65 11.76
C ASP A 96 7.83 1.29 12.32
N GLY A 97 8.27 0.39 11.46
CA GLY A 97 8.83 -0.89 11.89
C GLY A 97 7.79 -1.99 12.09
N ALA A 98 6.59 -1.85 11.54
CA ALA A 98 5.56 -2.88 11.66
C ALA A 98 6.03 -4.24 11.14
N THR A 99 5.63 -5.29 11.85
CA THR A 99 5.79 -6.71 11.47
C THR A 99 4.45 -7.36 11.12
N GLU A 100 3.38 -6.62 11.35
CA GLU A 100 1.99 -6.98 11.09
C GLU A 100 1.32 -5.88 10.28
N PHE A 101 0.42 -6.26 9.38
CA PHE A 101 -0.29 -5.35 8.50
C PHE A 101 -1.78 -5.67 8.54
N SER A 102 -2.60 -4.63 8.52
CA SER A 102 -4.03 -4.79 8.72
C SER A 102 -4.84 -4.23 7.57
N VAL A 103 -6.06 -4.73 7.42
CA VAL A 103 -7.07 -4.18 6.53
C VAL A 103 -8.37 -3.96 7.28
N SER A 104 -9.03 -2.86 6.98
CA SER A 104 -10.37 -2.52 7.44
C SER A 104 -11.32 -2.38 6.25
N VAL A 105 -12.55 -2.89 6.37
CA VAL A 105 -13.64 -2.53 5.47
C VAL A 105 -14.58 -1.62 6.23
N MET A 106 -14.75 -0.40 5.74
CA MET A 106 -15.53 0.64 6.41
C MET A 106 -16.54 1.30 5.46
N LYS A 107 -17.58 1.92 6.00
CA LYS A 107 -18.47 2.80 5.24
C LYS A 107 -17.77 4.12 4.96
N LEU A 108 -17.68 4.51 3.70
CA LEU A 108 -17.08 5.78 3.32
C LEU A 108 -17.95 6.95 3.79
N THR A 109 -17.33 7.93 4.43
CA THR A 109 -17.99 9.14 4.90
C THR A 109 -17.25 10.39 4.41
N LYS A 110 -17.78 11.57 4.69
CA LYS A 110 -17.13 12.84 4.34
C LYS A 110 -15.81 13.06 5.09
N ALA A 111 -15.73 12.57 6.35
CA ALA A 111 -14.50 12.65 7.13
C ALA A 111 -13.53 11.55 6.68
N MET A 112 -12.28 11.92 6.47
CA MET A 112 -11.25 11.03 5.94
C MET A 112 -11.09 9.80 6.83
N ASP A 113 -11.38 8.62 6.26
CA ASP A 113 -11.24 7.29 6.85
C ASP A 113 -11.83 7.14 8.27
N ALA A 114 -12.85 7.98 8.62
CA ALA A 114 -13.49 8.04 9.93
C ALA A 114 -14.88 7.38 10.00
N GLY A 115 -15.31 6.74 8.92
CA GLY A 115 -16.60 6.04 8.87
C GLY A 115 -16.63 4.78 9.74
N PRO A 116 -17.84 4.28 10.08
CA PRO A 116 -17.97 3.07 10.87
C PRO A 116 -17.41 1.85 10.14
N VAL A 117 -16.84 0.93 10.90
CA VAL A 117 -16.08 -0.23 10.39
C VAL A 117 -16.93 -1.49 10.45
N TYR A 118 -17.01 -2.19 9.33
CA TYR A 118 -17.69 -3.49 9.21
C TYR A 118 -16.78 -4.66 9.59
N PHE A 119 -15.52 -4.59 9.19
CA PHE A 119 -14.56 -5.67 9.33
C PHE A 119 -13.14 -5.15 9.52
N GLN A 120 -12.37 -5.87 10.31
CA GLN A 120 -10.93 -5.65 10.47
C GLN A 120 -10.23 -6.98 10.67
N THR A 121 -9.05 -7.10 10.10
CA THR A 121 -8.14 -8.21 10.40
C THR A 121 -6.69 -7.77 10.26
N THR A 122 -5.80 -8.49 10.92
CA THR A 122 -4.36 -8.27 10.90
C THR A 122 -3.69 -9.54 10.39
N LEU A 123 -2.71 -9.37 9.52
CA LEU A 123 -1.87 -10.43 8.98
C LEU A 123 -0.42 -10.18 9.41
N THR A 124 0.22 -11.17 9.96
CA THR A 124 1.66 -11.14 10.20
C THR A 124 2.44 -11.16 8.88
N GLY A 125 3.67 -10.68 8.89
CA GLY A 125 4.55 -10.77 7.71
C GLY A 125 4.72 -12.23 7.22
N ALA A 126 4.72 -13.21 8.13
CA ALA A 126 4.79 -14.63 7.80
C ALA A 126 3.54 -15.13 7.05
N GLU A 127 2.34 -14.73 7.49
CA GLU A 127 1.08 -15.07 6.81
C GLU A 127 1.01 -14.45 5.43
N ILE A 128 1.46 -13.19 5.28
CA ILE A 128 1.51 -12.50 4.00
C ILE A 128 2.41 -13.24 3.01
N VAL A 129 3.64 -13.61 3.40
CA VAL A 129 4.56 -14.30 2.49
C VAL A 129 4.09 -15.71 2.18
N GLN A 130 3.44 -16.39 3.12
CA GLN A 130 2.81 -17.69 2.87
C GLN A 130 1.67 -17.59 1.86
N ALA A 131 0.79 -16.60 2.00
CA ALA A 131 -0.35 -16.41 1.11
C ALA A 131 0.08 -16.03 -0.32
N THR A 132 1.16 -15.27 -0.46
CA THR A 132 1.63 -14.74 -1.76
C THR A 132 2.77 -15.53 -2.38
N GLY A 133 3.34 -16.52 -1.68
CA GLY A 133 4.49 -17.30 -2.14
C GLY A 133 5.79 -16.50 -2.24
N SER A 134 5.91 -15.40 -1.46
CA SER A 134 7.08 -14.53 -1.42
C SER A 134 7.98 -14.84 -0.21
N GLU A 135 8.97 -13.99 0.05
CA GLU A 135 9.87 -14.09 1.19
C GLU A 135 9.96 -12.75 1.95
N LEU A 136 10.40 -12.80 3.20
CA LEU A 136 10.73 -11.60 3.96
C LEU A 136 12.11 -11.07 3.52
N ILE A 137 12.19 -9.79 3.23
CA ILE A 137 13.45 -9.11 2.97
C ILE A 137 14.24 -9.05 4.29
N SER A 138 15.43 -9.66 4.31
CA SER A 138 16.28 -9.83 5.51
C SER A 138 15.56 -10.48 6.71
N GLY A 139 14.49 -11.24 6.48
CA GLY A 139 13.68 -11.81 7.56
C GLY A 139 12.84 -10.78 8.35
N LEU A 140 12.76 -9.53 7.89
CA LEU A 140 12.14 -8.42 8.62
C LEU A 140 10.79 -7.99 8.07
N VAL A 141 10.71 -7.74 6.78
CA VAL A 141 9.55 -7.10 6.17
C VAL A 141 9.21 -7.74 4.82
N PRO A 142 7.92 -7.99 4.50
CA PRO A 142 7.52 -8.39 3.16
C PRO A 142 7.79 -7.27 2.15
N GLU A 143 7.95 -7.62 0.88
CA GLU A 143 7.93 -6.64 -0.19
C GLU A 143 6.61 -5.85 -0.16
N LYS A 144 6.67 -4.53 -0.35
CA LYS A 144 5.49 -3.66 -0.30
C LYS A 144 4.36 -4.12 -1.22
N SER A 145 4.68 -4.54 -2.43
CA SER A 145 3.69 -5.06 -3.40
C SER A 145 2.96 -6.30 -2.88
N THR A 146 3.65 -7.14 -2.11
CA THR A 146 3.10 -8.33 -1.46
C THR A 146 2.11 -7.97 -0.36
N VAL A 147 2.44 -6.96 0.46
CA VAL A 147 1.53 -6.42 1.48
C VAL A 147 0.26 -5.87 0.84
N TYR A 148 0.40 -5.05 -0.21
CA TYR A 148 -0.74 -4.53 -0.97
C TYR A 148 -1.64 -5.64 -1.50
N THR A 149 -1.05 -6.69 -2.06
CA THR A 149 -1.80 -7.83 -2.62
C THR A 149 -2.59 -8.55 -1.53
N ALA A 150 -1.94 -8.97 -0.45
CA ALA A 150 -2.58 -9.72 0.62
C ALA A 150 -3.74 -8.94 1.27
N LEU A 151 -3.53 -7.66 1.59
CA LEU A 151 -4.56 -6.85 2.23
C LEU A 151 -5.74 -6.54 1.28
N ALA A 152 -5.46 -6.29 0.00
CA ALA A 152 -6.50 -6.07 -1.00
C ALA A 152 -7.38 -7.31 -1.20
N GLU A 153 -6.76 -8.47 -1.35
CA GLU A 153 -7.47 -9.74 -1.53
C GLU A 153 -8.30 -10.07 -0.29
N THR A 154 -7.71 -10.01 0.91
CA THR A 154 -8.43 -10.24 2.17
C THR A 154 -9.64 -9.32 2.35
N GLY A 155 -9.48 -8.02 2.10
CA GLY A 155 -10.58 -7.06 2.21
C GLY A 155 -11.67 -7.28 1.16
N ALA A 156 -11.29 -7.59 -0.08
CA ALA A 156 -12.23 -7.83 -1.17
C ALA A 156 -12.98 -9.17 -1.01
N GLU A 157 -12.32 -10.21 -0.53
CA GLU A 157 -12.97 -11.50 -0.22
C GLU A 157 -14.03 -11.32 0.86
N TRP A 158 -13.72 -10.56 1.93
CA TRP A 158 -14.71 -10.24 2.94
C TRP A 158 -15.91 -9.48 2.34
N VAL A 159 -15.66 -8.48 1.49
CA VAL A 159 -16.73 -7.73 0.80
C VAL A 159 -17.60 -8.68 0.00
N VAL A 160 -17.03 -9.54 -0.83
CA VAL A 160 -17.78 -10.51 -1.65
C VAL A 160 -18.69 -11.40 -0.78
N GLN A 161 -18.18 -11.89 0.34
CA GLN A 161 -18.93 -12.77 1.24
C GLN A 161 -20.14 -12.09 1.90
N HIS A 162 -20.10 -10.75 2.05
CA HIS A 162 -21.11 -9.99 2.81
C HIS A 162 -21.95 -9.01 1.98
N LEU A 163 -21.77 -8.95 0.65
CA LEU A 163 -22.51 -8.02 -0.23
C LEU A 163 -24.05 -8.17 -0.16
N GLY A 164 -24.58 -9.29 0.31
CA GLY A 164 -26.03 -9.51 0.44
C GLY A 164 -26.56 -9.30 1.87
N ASP A 165 -25.67 -9.26 2.86
CA ASP A 165 -26.03 -9.18 4.28
C ASP A 165 -24.86 -8.55 5.07
N LEU A 166 -24.77 -7.23 5.01
CA LEU A 166 -23.73 -6.49 5.73
C LEU A 166 -24.04 -6.49 7.24
N PRO A 167 -23.08 -6.83 8.10
CA PRO A 167 -23.26 -6.74 9.54
C PRO A 167 -23.42 -5.26 9.98
N GLU A 168 -23.86 -5.03 11.20
CA GLU A 168 -23.89 -3.69 11.80
C GLU A 168 -22.48 -3.14 11.93
N PRO A 169 -22.14 -2.00 11.31
CA PRO A 169 -20.80 -1.44 11.40
C PRO A 169 -20.58 -0.74 12.73
N LYS A 170 -19.38 -0.82 13.28
CA LYS A 170 -19.01 -0.24 14.56
C LYS A 170 -18.35 1.13 14.39
N PRO A 171 -18.74 2.15 15.19
CA PRO A 171 -18.03 3.44 15.17
C PRO A 171 -16.56 3.24 15.59
N GLN A 172 -15.69 4.07 15.05
CA GLN A 172 -14.27 4.08 15.42
C GLN A 172 -14.07 4.82 16.76
N ASP A 173 -13.03 4.41 17.51
CA ASP A 173 -12.58 5.12 18.71
C ASP A 173 -11.67 6.30 18.32
N GLU A 174 -12.21 7.50 18.28
CA GLU A 174 -11.48 8.71 17.89
C GLU A 174 -10.26 9.02 18.78
N THR A 175 -10.22 8.51 20.02
CA THR A 175 -9.08 8.72 20.93
C THR A 175 -7.82 7.96 20.49
N ARG A 176 -7.99 6.94 19.63
CA ARG A 176 -6.89 6.13 19.06
C ARG A 176 -6.52 6.52 17.64
N ALA A 177 -7.17 7.54 17.07
CA ALA A 177 -6.94 7.90 15.69
C ALA A 177 -5.50 8.43 15.46
N THR A 178 -4.82 7.82 14.51
CA THR A 178 -3.54 8.32 13.98
C THR A 178 -3.66 8.59 12.50
N PHE A 179 -2.78 9.44 11.96
CA PHE A 179 -2.88 9.89 10.58
C PHE A 179 -1.56 9.70 9.84
N CYS A 180 -1.66 9.27 8.60
CA CYS A 180 -0.54 9.19 7.67
C CYS A 180 -0.73 10.15 6.49
N GLY A 181 0.31 10.93 6.19
CA GLY A 181 0.32 11.88 5.09
C GLY A 181 0.62 11.23 3.74
N LYS A 182 0.59 12.04 2.69
CA LYS A 182 1.12 11.62 1.39
C LYS A 182 2.64 11.58 1.44
N LEU A 183 3.23 10.56 0.85
CA LEU A 183 4.66 10.54 0.59
C LEU A 183 5.03 11.61 -0.44
N ASP A 184 6.16 12.27 -0.26
CA ASP A 184 6.68 13.25 -1.21
C ASP A 184 8.15 12.98 -1.58
N LYS A 185 8.64 13.69 -2.59
CA LYS A 185 10.00 13.49 -3.11
C LYS A 185 11.11 13.89 -2.13
N THR A 186 10.83 14.73 -1.13
CA THR A 186 11.83 15.14 -0.15
C THR A 186 12.23 13.99 0.77
N MET A 187 11.31 13.03 0.96
CA MET A 187 11.54 11.82 1.76
C MET A 187 12.48 10.81 1.07
N SER A 188 12.78 10.99 -0.23
CA SER A 188 13.46 9.97 -1.05
C SER A 188 14.92 9.74 -0.70
N LEU A 189 15.60 10.70 -0.04
CA LEU A 189 17.02 10.56 0.28
C LEU A 189 17.22 9.63 1.47
N LEU A 190 18.06 8.63 1.28
CA LEU A 190 18.53 7.77 2.36
C LEU A 190 19.59 8.54 3.18
N ALA A 191 19.59 8.35 4.48
CA ALA A 191 20.52 8.97 5.42
C ALA A 191 21.17 7.90 6.32
N PRO A 192 21.95 6.97 5.75
CA PRO A 192 22.53 5.85 6.51
C PRO A 192 23.45 6.31 7.61
N GLU A 193 24.01 7.52 7.54
CA GLU A 193 24.84 8.15 8.56
C GLU A 193 24.09 8.39 9.88
N THR A 194 22.76 8.49 9.82
CA THR A 194 21.87 8.70 10.98
C THR A 194 20.87 7.58 11.20
N ASP A 195 20.56 6.80 10.17
CA ASP A 195 19.63 5.69 10.22
C ASP A 195 20.34 4.37 10.50
N THR A 196 19.68 3.46 11.21
CA THR A 196 20.12 2.06 11.32
C THR A 196 19.98 1.33 9.99
N ALA A 197 20.62 0.18 9.86
CA ALA A 197 20.47 -0.68 8.68
C ALA A 197 19.01 -1.10 8.46
N GLU A 198 18.30 -1.43 9.54
CA GLU A 198 16.88 -1.76 9.48
C GLU A 198 16.04 -0.57 9.00
N GLN A 199 16.24 0.62 9.59
CA GLN A 199 15.52 1.83 9.17
C GLN A 199 15.76 2.18 7.71
N THR A 200 17.02 2.08 7.25
CA THR A 200 17.40 2.33 5.86
C THR A 200 16.76 1.30 4.92
N LEU A 201 16.76 0.02 5.29
CA LEU A 201 16.10 -1.04 4.52
C LEU A 201 14.60 -0.80 4.41
N ARG A 202 13.93 -0.46 5.53
CA ARG A 202 12.49 -0.14 5.55
C ARG A 202 12.15 1.06 4.66
N LYS A 203 13.00 2.07 4.60
CA LYS A 203 12.85 3.18 3.63
C LYS A 203 12.94 2.70 2.19
N ILE A 204 13.87 1.82 1.87
CA ILE A 204 13.99 1.24 0.51
C ILE A 204 12.71 0.50 0.14
N VAL A 205 12.19 -0.32 1.03
CA VAL A 205 10.95 -1.10 0.82
C VAL A 205 9.72 -0.19 0.73
N ALA A 206 9.53 0.72 1.69
CA ALA A 206 8.40 1.64 1.73
C ALA A 206 8.35 2.55 0.49
N PHE A 207 9.50 3.01 0.02
CA PHE A 207 9.60 3.94 -1.10
C PHE A 207 9.71 3.25 -2.47
N ALA A 208 9.65 1.93 -2.53
CA ALA A 208 9.57 1.21 -3.81
C ALA A 208 8.42 1.77 -4.66
N GLY A 209 8.72 2.08 -5.94
CA GLY A 209 7.77 2.77 -6.84
C GLY A 209 7.76 4.29 -6.67
N PHE A 210 7.36 4.83 -5.53
CA PHE A 210 7.36 6.25 -5.20
C PHE A 210 7.52 6.44 -3.67
N PRO A 211 8.32 7.45 -3.20
CA PRO A 211 9.10 8.44 -3.97
C PRO A 211 10.41 7.91 -4.56
N LYS A 212 10.74 6.62 -4.40
CA LYS A 212 11.97 5.92 -4.76
C LYS A 212 13.15 6.31 -3.88
N ALA A 213 13.69 5.36 -3.13
CA ALA A 213 14.84 5.57 -2.26
C ALA A 213 16.10 5.91 -3.07
N LYS A 214 16.79 7.00 -2.71
CA LYS A 214 17.96 7.50 -3.44
C LYS A 214 19.16 7.64 -2.54
N TYR A 215 20.32 7.31 -3.12
CA TYR A 215 21.62 7.55 -2.50
C TYR A 215 22.70 7.81 -3.57
N ALA A 216 23.76 8.54 -3.22
CA ALA A 216 24.86 8.81 -4.15
C ALA A 216 26.02 7.84 -3.90
N PHE A 217 26.30 6.96 -4.86
CA PHE A 217 27.47 6.09 -4.87
C PHE A 217 28.51 6.62 -5.85
N PHE A 218 29.76 6.77 -5.41
CA PHE A 218 30.86 7.30 -6.24
C PHE A 218 30.50 8.62 -6.95
N GLY A 219 29.73 9.49 -6.25
CA GLY A 219 29.27 10.75 -6.81
C GLY A 219 28.10 10.66 -7.80
N VAL A 220 27.60 9.46 -8.09
CA VAL A 220 26.47 9.24 -8.99
C VAL A 220 25.19 9.05 -8.20
N SER A 221 24.17 9.88 -8.47
CA SER A 221 22.83 9.70 -7.88
C SER A 221 22.17 8.41 -8.41
N CYS A 222 21.77 7.56 -7.50
CA CYS A 222 21.15 6.25 -7.80
C CYS A 222 19.85 6.08 -7.04
N ILE A 223 18.87 5.42 -7.67
CA ILE A 223 17.74 4.82 -6.99
C ILE A 223 18.20 3.46 -6.49
N VAL A 224 18.06 3.18 -5.19
CA VAL A 224 18.28 1.85 -4.61
C VAL A 224 16.99 1.06 -4.79
N LEU A 225 17.06 -0.06 -5.48
CA LEU A 225 15.90 -0.89 -5.82
C LEU A 225 15.79 -2.11 -4.91
N GLU A 226 16.91 -2.78 -4.66
CA GLU A 226 16.99 -4.00 -3.87
C GLU A 226 18.24 -3.96 -2.99
N ALA A 227 18.06 -4.29 -1.72
CA ALA A 227 19.13 -4.38 -0.74
C ALA A 227 18.73 -5.35 0.38
N HIS A 228 19.71 -5.86 1.10
CA HIS A 228 19.50 -6.66 2.31
C HIS A 228 20.52 -6.31 3.39
N ILE A 229 20.22 -6.65 4.65
CA ILE A 229 21.17 -6.48 5.75
C ILE A 229 22.26 -7.55 5.57
N ALA A 230 23.51 -7.10 5.43
CA ALA A 230 24.64 -7.98 5.21
C ALA A 230 24.87 -8.90 6.40
N LYS A 231 25.11 -10.19 6.15
CA LYS A 231 25.47 -11.16 7.17
C LYS A 231 26.94 -10.97 7.58
N VAL A 232 27.29 -11.40 8.79
CA VAL A 232 28.68 -11.37 9.25
C VAL A 232 29.57 -12.19 8.31
N GLY A 233 30.62 -11.54 7.76
CA GLY A 233 31.53 -12.16 6.81
C GLY A 233 31.05 -12.21 5.37
N GLU A 234 29.91 -11.61 5.06
CA GLU A 234 29.44 -11.49 3.70
C GLU A 234 30.32 -10.56 2.86
N THR A 235 30.63 -10.99 1.64
CA THR A 235 31.40 -10.22 0.66
C THR A 235 30.47 -9.71 -0.43
N ALA A 236 29.88 -8.54 -0.26
CA ALA A 236 29.18 -7.84 -1.33
C ALA A 236 30.10 -6.83 -2.01
N VAL A 237 29.81 -6.52 -3.27
CA VAL A 237 30.64 -5.58 -4.07
C VAL A 237 30.31 -4.12 -3.78
N LEU A 238 29.15 -3.85 -3.20
CA LEU A 238 28.68 -2.50 -2.84
C LEU A 238 27.90 -2.55 -1.52
N PHE A 239 28.40 -1.78 -0.55
CA PHE A 239 27.78 -1.65 0.76
C PHE A 239 27.34 -0.22 1.03
N LEU A 240 26.35 -0.09 1.90
CA LEU A 240 25.93 1.13 2.54
C LEU A 240 26.09 0.97 4.06
N SER A 241 27.07 1.64 4.64
CA SER A 241 27.32 1.56 6.09
C SER A 241 26.35 2.45 6.85
N CYS A 242 25.72 1.90 7.88
CA CYS A 242 24.67 2.55 8.65
C CYS A 242 25.13 2.98 10.05
N ALA A 243 24.37 3.86 10.71
CA ALA A 243 24.73 4.45 11.99
C ALA A 243 24.92 3.43 13.13
N ASP A 244 24.28 2.26 13.05
CA ASP A 244 24.41 1.17 14.00
C ASP A 244 25.62 0.25 13.77
N GLY A 245 26.49 0.61 12.80
CA GLY A 245 27.66 -0.17 12.42
C GLY A 245 27.36 -1.40 11.56
N GLN A 246 26.11 -1.66 11.22
CA GLN A 246 25.73 -2.68 10.27
C GLN A 246 25.82 -2.15 8.83
N ASN A 247 25.91 -3.05 7.87
CA ASN A 247 25.96 -2.72 6.46
C ASN A 247 24.72 -3.27 5.73
N LEU A 248 24.22 -2.49 4.78
CA LEU A 248 23.33 -2.99 3.74
C LEU A 248 24.15 -3.37 2.52
N ALA A 249 24.04 -4.60 2.08
CA ALA A 249 24.50 -5.02 0.75
C ALA A 249 23.49 -4.52 -0.27
N ILE A 250 23.97 -3.82 -1.30
CA ILE A 250 23.15 -3.34 -2.41
C ILE A 250 23.16 -4.39 -3.50
N ASP A 251 21.97 -4.90 -3.83
CA ASP A 251 21.82 -5.94 -4.84
C ASP A 251 21.55 -5.33 -6.21
N ARG A 252 20.65 -4.33 -6.25
CA ARG A 252 20.20 -3.70 -7.49
C ARG A 252 19.94 -2.23 -7.32
N LEU A 253 20.37 -1.44 -8.30
CA LEU A 253 20.20 0.01 -8.30
C LEU A 253 20.01 0.54 -9.73
N GLN A 254 19.53 1.77 -9.81
CA GLN A 254 19.34 2.48 -11.08
C GLN A 254 20.05 3.83 -11.01
N PRO A 255 21.19 4.01 -11.71
CA PRO A 255 21.83 5.32 -11.84
C PRO A 255 20.91 6.29 -12.60
N GLU A 256 21.01 7.58 -12.28
CA GLU A 256 20.21 8.62 -12.92
C GLU A 256 20.39 8.60 -14.45
N GLY A 257 19.26 8.62 -15.18
CA GLY A 257 19.26 8.57 -16.66
C GLY A 257 19.66 7.21 -17.26
N ARG A 258 19.81 6.15 -16.47
CA ARG A 258 20.20 4.81 -16.93
C ARG A 258 19.14 3.76 -16.59
N LYS A 259 19.33 2.55 -17.14
CA LYS A 259 18.51 1.37 -16.77
C LYS A 259 18.97 0.81 -15.43
N ALA A 260 18.08 0.11 -14.74
CA ALA A 260 18.42 -0.66 -13.55
C ALA A 260 19.46 -1.73 -13.87
N MET A 261 20.39 -1.95 -12.93
CA MET A 261 21.48 -2.93 -13.04
C MET A 261 21.82 -3.51 -11.68
N ASP A 262 22.52 -4.63 -11.65
CA ASP A 262 23.08 -5.19 -10.44
C ASP A 262 24.28 -4.38 -9.93
N ALA A 263 24.59 -4.53 -8.64
CA ALA A 263 25.66 -3.78 -7.99
C ALA A 263 27.04 -4.04 -8.62
N LYS A 264 27.32 -5.26 -9.10
CA LYS A 264 28.59 -5.61 -9.74
C LYS A 264 28.80 -4.85 -11.05
N SER A 265 27.77 -4.80 -11.89
CA SER A 265 27.78 -4.04 -13.13
C SER A 265 27.97 -2.54 -12.87
N PHE A 266 27.32 -2.01 -11.81
CA PHE A 266 27.50 -0.63 -11.41
C PHE A 266 28.93 -0.32 -10.97
N VAL A 267 29.50 -1.12 -10.07
CA VAL A 267 30.88 -0.91 -9.55
C VAL A 267 31.91 -1.00 -10.70
N ASN A 268 31.75 -1.95 -11.63
CA ASN A 268 32.62 -2.06 -12.80
C ASN A 268 32.57 -0.82 -13.70
N GLY A 269 31.42 -0.17 -13.80
CA GLY A 269 31.24 1.01 -14.65
C GLY A 269 31.58 2.35 -13.99
N TYR A 270 31.40 2.47 -12.69
CA TYR A 270 31.46 3.76 -11.96
C TYR A 270 32.43 3.76 -10.77
N GLY A 271 32.91 2.60 -10.31
CA GLY A 271 33.78 2.46 -9.13
C GLY A 271 35.27 2.73 -9.39
N LYS A 272 35.63 3.44 -10.48
CA LYS A 272 37.02 3.74 -10.86
C LYS A 272 37.48 5.06 -10.25
#